data_53c4b19da919885fa10f0ef11d5cdc35
#
_entry.id   53c4b19da919885fa10f0ef11d5cdc35
#
_cell.length_a   1.000
_cell.length_b   1.000
_cell.length_c   1.000
_cell.angle_alpha   90.00
_cell.angle_beta   90.00
_cell.angle_gamma   90.00
#
_symmetry.space_group_name_H-M   'P 1'
#
loop_
_entity.id
_entity.type
_entity.pdbx_description
1 polymer ?
#
loop_
_entity_poly.entity_id
_entity_poly.type
_entity_poly.pdbx_seq_one_letter_code
_entity_poly.pdbx_strand_id
1 'polypeptide(L)' 'MMRIQHEFSPWGQIDEVVFVLPGIDLVSTPSHGGARVTREAAMLLSPEARKCGFREGGYLWFEEDC' A
#
# COMPACT_ATOMS: atom_id res chain seq x y z
N MET A 1 -3.95 -16.81 20.87
CA MET A 1 -5.14 -16.50 20.14
C MET A 1 -4.91 -15.51 19.03
N MET A 2 -5.47 -15.77 17.89
CA MET A 2 -5.28 -14.93 16.75
C MET A 2 -6.28 -13.78 16.75
N ARG A 3 -5.79 -12.60 16.49
CA ARG A 3 -6.67 -11.45 16.32
C ARG A 3 -6.80 -11.16 14.83
N ILE A 4 -8.03 -11.01 14.39
CA ILE A 4 -8.29 -10.62 13.02
C ILE A 4 -8.37 -9.11 12.96
N GLN A 5 -7.55 -8.53 12.12
CA GLN A 5 -7.59 -7.10 11.91
C GLN A 5 -8.10 -6.83 10.51
N HIS A 6 -9.07 -5.92 10.44
CA HIS A 6 -9.64 -5.55 9.16
C HIS A 6 -9.05 -4.21 8.77
N GLU A 7 -8.13 -4.24 7.83
CA GLU A 7 -7.54 -3.02 7.30
C GLU A 7 -8.17 -2.71 5.96
N PHE A 8 -8.24 -1.45 5.67
CA PHE A 8 -8.84 -0.99 4.43
C PHE A 8 -7.83 -0.24 3.60
N SER A 9 -7.93 -0.42 2.30
CA SER A 9 -7.17 0.30 1.32
C SER A 9 -8.13 1.15 0.51
N PRO A 10 -7.62 2.03 -0.37
CA PRO A 10 -8.50 2.76 -1.28
C PRO A 10 -9.32 1.85 -2.17
N TRP A 11 -8.91 0.58 -2.31
CA TRP A 11 -9.60 -0.38 -3.17
C TRP A 11 -10.53 -1.30 -2.39
N GLY A 12 -10.63 -1.14 -1.09
CA GLY A 12 -11.50 -1.95 -0.26
C GLY A 12 -10.75 -2.62 0.87
N GLN A 13 -11.42 -3.58 1.49
CA GLN A 13 -10.83 -4.29 2.62
C GLN A 13 -9.68 -5.16 2.16
N ILE A 14 -8.57 -5.09 2.89
CA ILE A 14 -7.36 -5.83 2.54
C ILE A 14 -7.51 -7.28 2.96
N ASP A 15 -7.28 -8.19 2.02
CA ASP A 15 -7.31 -9.63 2.27
C ASP A 15 -5.94 -10.14 2.67
N GLU A 16 -4.89 -9.60 2.06
CA GLU A 16 -3.55 -10.13 2.25
C GLU A 16 -2.54 -9.00 2.19
N VAL A 17 -1.52 -9.09 3.04
CA VAL A 17 -0.41 -8.14 3.05
C VAL A 17 0.87 -8.94 2.96
N VAL A 18 1.73 -8.57 2.01
CA VAL A 18 3.05 -9.19 1.86
C VAL A 18 4.11 -8.13 2.11
N PHE A 19 4.94 -8.39 3.09
CA PHE A 19 6.04 -7.49 3.43
C PHE A 19 7.10 -7.55 2.33
N VAL A 20 7.52 -6.40 1.84
CA VAL A 20 8.57 -6.34 0.82
C VAL A 20 9.84 -5.76 1.43
N LEU A 21 9.74 -4.55 1.96
CA LEU A 21 10.84 -3.84 2.59
C LEU A 21 10.23 -3.01 3.72
N PRO A 22 11.06 -2.52 4.65
CA PRO A 22 10.53 -1.65 5.68
C PRO A 22 9.75 -0.49 5.06
N GLY A 23 8.49 -0.39 5.43
CA GLY A 23 7.63 0.67 4.93
C GLY A 23 6.97 0.41 3.60
N ILE A 24 7.20 -0.76 2.98
CA ILE A 24 6.61 -1.10 1.69
C ILE A 24 5.97 -2.46 1.78
N ASP A 25 4.67 -2.51 1.59
CA ASP A 25 3.90 -3.75 1.59
C ASP A 25 3.11 -3.86 0.29
N LEU A 26 2.96 -5.09 -0.19
CA LEU A 26 2.00 -5.37 -1.23
C LEU A 26 0.69 -5.77 -0.57
N VAL A 27 -0.40 -5.17 -1.00
CA VAL A 27 -1.71 -5.47 -0.43
C VAL A 27 -2.63 -5.96 -1.52
N SER A 28 -3.52 -6.86 -1.14
CA SER A 28 -4.50 -7.41 -2.06
C SER A 28 -5.89 -7.25 -1.50
N THR A 29 -6.84 -6.98 -2.39
CA THR A 29 -8.25 -6.93 -2.04
C THR A 29 -8.98 -7.84 -3.04
N PRO A 30 -10.28 -8.08 -2.85
CA PRO A 30 -10.99 -8.96 -3.79
C PRO A 30 -10.93 -8.51 -5.25
N SER A 31 -10.82 -7.22 -5.51
CA SER A 31 -10.85 -6.73 -6.89
C SER A 31 -9.55 -6.10 -7.36
N HIS A 32 -8.70 -5.66 -6.45
CA HIS A 32 -7.49 -4.93 -6.82
C HIS A 32 -6.34 -5.28 -5.91
N GLY A 33 -5.15 -4.96 -6.36
CA GLY A 33 -3.96 -5.05 -5.55
C GLY A 33 -3.06 -3.88 -5.83
N GLY A 34 -2.07 -3.69 -4.98
CA GLY A 34 -1.12 -2.61 -5.16
C GLY A 34 -0.14 -2.56 -4.02
N ALA A 35 0.61 -1.46 -3.95
CA ALA A 35 1.61 -1.27 -2.92
C ALA A 35 1.16 -0.19 -1.97
N ARG A 36 1.43 -0.42 -0.68
CA ARG A 36 1.20 0.56 0.37
C ARG A 36 2.56 0.99 0.88
N VAL A 37 2.84 2.29 0.84
CA VAL A 37 4.14 2.83 1.19
C VAL A 37 3.97 3.85 2.30
N THR A 38 4.75 3.71 3.37
CA THR A 38 4.70 4.68 4.46
C THR A 38 5.27 6.01 3.98
N ARG A 39 4.97 7.08 4.74
CA ARG A 39 5.51 8.39 4.41
C ARG A 39 7.03 8.38 4.38
N GLU A 40 7.64 7.72 5.36
CA GLU A 40 9.10 7.68 5.45
C GLU A 40 9.71 6.95 4.25
N ALA A 41 9.12 5.81 3.88
CA ALA A 41 9.65 5.07 2.74
C ALA A 41 9.41 5.81 1.44
N ALA A 42 8.31 6.54 1.34
CA ALA A 42 8.01 7.31 0.13
C ALA A 42 9.06 8.39 -0.12
N MET A 43 9.68 8.91 0.92
CA MET A 43 10.69 9.92 0.75
C MET A 43 11.95 9.40 0.08
N LEU A 44 12.11 8.08 0.05
CA LEU A 44 13.25 7.47 -0.62
C LEU A 44 13.01 7.23 -2.09
N LEU A 45 11.78 7.44 -2.55
CA LEU A 45 11.43 7.25 -3.95
C LEU A 45 11.73 8.51 -4.74
N SER A 46 12.02 8.33 -6.03
CA SER A 46 12.21 9.48 -6.91
C SER A 46 10.89 10.22 -7.09
N PRO A 47 10.95 11.52 -7.46
CA PRO A 47 9.71 12.24 -7.74
C PRO A 47 8.88 11.59 -8.83
N GLU A 48 9.51 11.02 -9.84
CA GLU A 48 8.78 10.34 -10.90
C GLU A 48 8.03 9.13 -10.38
N ALA A 49 8.69 8.35 -9.51
CA ALA A 49 8.04 7.18 -8.93
C ALA A 49 6.86 7.60 -8.08
N ARG A 50 7.01 8.68 -7.32
CA ARG A 50 5.92 9.12 -6.43
C ARG A 50 4.71 9.63 -7.20
N LYS A 51 4.90 10.08 -8.43
CA LYS A 51 3.77 10.56 -9.23
C LYS A 51 2.79 9.48 -9.58
N CYS A 52 3.24 8.24 -9.64
CA CYS A 52 2.35 7.11 -9.93
C CYS A 52 1.41 6.81 -8.77
N GLY A 53 1.74 7.27 -7.57
CA GLY A 53 0.96 6.95 -6.39
C GLY A 53 0.01 8.06 -6.01
N PHE A 54 -0.84 7.77 -5.05
CA PHE A 54 -1.74 8.78 -4.48
C PHE A 54 -1.80 8.58 -2.97
N ARG A 55 -2.10 9.67 -2.27
CA ARG A 55 -2.09 9.65 -0.82
C ARG A 55 -3.49 9.42 -0.28
N GLU A 56 -3.57 8.54 0.71
CA GLU A 56 -4.81 8.34 1.42
C GLU A 56 -4.51 7.68 2.75
N GLY A 57 -5.08 8.21 3.82
CA GLY A 57 -4.93 7.61 5.14
C GLY A 57 -3.51 7.59 5.67
N GLY A 58 -2.67 8.51 5.24
CA GLY A 58 -1.30 8.59 5.73
C GLY A 58 -0.31 7.73 4.98
N TYR A 59 -0.77 7.04 3.95
CA TYR A 59 0.08 6.20 3.10
C TYR A 59 0.10 6.72 1.69
N LEU A 60 1.11 6.30 0.95
CA LEU A 60 1.17 6.50 -0.49
C LEU A 60 0.84 5.15 -1.12
N TRP A 61 -0.14 5.14 -2.00
CA TRP A 61 -0.66 3.91 -2.59
C TRP A 61 -0.34 3.88 -4.06
N PHE A 62 0.05 2.70 -4.56
CA PHE A 62 0.36 2.50 -5.97
C PHE A 62 -0.49 1.35 -6.48
N GLU A 63 -1.23 1.60 -7.56
CA GLU A 63 -1.95 0.52 -8.21
C GLU A 63 -0.97 -0.37 -8.94
N GLU A 64 -1.30 -1.65 -9.05
CA GLU A 64 -0.38 -2.59 -9.65
C GLU A 64 -0.15 -2.33 -11.14
N ASP A 65 -1.03 -1.57 -11.75
CA ASP A 65 -0.90 -1.22 -13.17
C ASP A 65 -0.04 -0.01 -13.42
N CYS A 66 0.38 0.68 -12.39
CA CYS A 66 1.07 1.96 -12.56
C CYS A 66 2.52 1.81 -12.97
#